data_ebe505c5561ab754d30e1031d152be31
#
_entry.id   ebe505c5561ab754d30e1031d152be31
#
_cell.length_a   1.000
_cell.length_b   1.000
_cell.length_c   1.000
_cell.angle_alpha   90.00
_cell.angle_beta   90.00
_cell.angle_gamma   90.00
#
_symmetry.space_group_name_H-M   'P 1'
#
loop_
_entity.id
_entity.type
_entity.pdbx_description
1 polymer ?
#
loop_
_entity_poly.entity_id
_entity_poly.type
_entity_poly.pdbx_seq_one_letter_code
_entity_poly.pdbx_strand_id
1 'polypeptide(L)'
;MDSGGLREVKEIEIAQLHLRYAHTRIEWPQKVLALANSIERFGQILPVIVLRDGANSFVLIDGYLRVKALKRCLRDTVMAEIWEGKEEEALVEILARANSRKWDLLEEAALLRELHDQYHLSQSRIASMVGRKQSWVSGRLALYSALSEDLLESIRKGAISTWAATRVIAPIARAIPEHAKTLSENLSKEPLSTRELILLFHHYQKANRKQREKIVSAPFLFLKALHAREEATEAKAL
;
A
#
# COMPACT_ATOMS: atom_id res chain seq x y z
N MET A 1 5.94 26.20 -14.12
CA MET A 1 6.73 26.15 -15.33
C MET A 1 6.34 24.88 -16.03
N ASP A 2 5.69 25.05 -17.15
CA ASP A 2 5.06 23.94 -17.89
C ASP A 2 6.13 23.21 -18.71
N SER A 3 6.68 22.13 -18.18
CA SER A 3 7.53 21.21 -18.94
C SER A 3 6.65 20.23 -19.70
N GLY A 4 5.76 20.78 -20.53
CA GLY A 4 4.96 20.02 -21.48
C GLY A 4 5.80 19.46 -22.62
N GLY A 5 6.85 18.68 -22.33
CA GLY A 5 7.51 17.84 -23.32
C GLY A 5 6.46 16.92 -23.95
N LEU A 6 6.49 16.78 -25.26
CA LEU A 6 5.66 15.83 -26.00
C LEU A 6 5.80 14.45 -25.37
N ARG A 7 4.74 14.00 -24.69
CA ARG A 7 4.70 12.68 -24.05
C ARG A 7 4.31 11.69 -25.14
N GLU A 8 5.26 10.92 -25.59
CA GLU A 8 5.07 9.90 -26.61
C GLU A 8 4.39 8.67 -25.97
N VAL A 9 3.30 8.21 -26.58
CA VAL A 9 2.71 6.91 -26.23
C VAL A 9 3.17 5.89 -27.25
N LYS A 10 3.84 4.83 -26.76
CA LYS A 10 4.42 3.80 -27.60
C LYS A 10 4.22 2.43 -26.98
N GLU A 11 4.13 1.41 -27.79
CA GLU A 11 4.21 0.01 -27.37
C GLU A 11 5.68 -0.36 -27.14
N ILE A 12 5.99 -0.91 -25.97
CA ILE A 12 7.34 -1.35 -25.58
C ILE A 12 7.28 -2.78 -25.03
N GLU A 13 8.38 -3.50 -25.04
CA GLU A 13 8.46 -4.83 -24.44
C GLU A 13 8.46 -4.73 -22.91
N ILE A 14 7.70 -5.59 -22.22
CA ILE A 14 7.68 -5.66 -20.77
C ILE A 14 9.05 -6.02 -20.20
N ALA A 15 9.87 -6.76 -20.97
CA ALA A 15 11.25 -7.11 -20.61
C ALA A 15 12.17 -5.88 -20.50
N GLN A 16 11.85 -4.77 -21.16
CA GLN A 16 12.61 -3.51 -21.10
C GLN A 16 12.31 -2.68 -19.85
N LEU A 17 11.32 -3.10 -19.03
CA LEU A 17 10.90 -2.37 -17.83
C LEU A 17 11.74 -2.73 -16.60
N HIS A 18 12.36 -1.72 -16.00
CA HIS A 18 12.91 -1.80 -14.66
C HIS A 18 11.82 -1.46 -13.62
N LEU A 19 11.49 -2.43 -12.78
CA LEU A 19 10.46 -2.29 -11.73
C LEU A 19 11.05 -1.72 -10.43
N ARG A 20 11.85 -0.66 -10.53
CA ARG A 20 12.66 -0.09 -9.45
C ARG A 20 11.83 0.23 -8.20
N TYR A 21 10.62 0.74 -8.36
CA TYR A 21 9.72 1.15 -7.28
C TYR A 21 8.65 0.11 -6.93
N ALA A 22 8.83 -1.16 -7.30
CA ALA A 22 7.88 -2.22 -6.98
C ALA A 22 7.65 -2.37 -5.46
N HIS A 23 8.70 -2.16 -4.67
CA HIS A 23 8.66 -2.23 -3.20
C HIS A 23 7.76 -1.15 -2.55
N THR A 24 7.43 -0.08 -3.27
CA THR A 24 6.50 0.96 -2.81
C THR A 24 5.04 0.66 -3.13
N ARG A 25 4.74 -0.48 -3.78
CA ARG A 25 3.41 -0.81 -4.30
C ARG A 25 2.81 -2.01 -3.58
N ILE A 26 1.50 -2.00 -3.42
CA ILE A 26 0.73 -3.13 -2.88
C ILE A 26 0.26 -4.00 -4.04
N GLU A 27 0.37 -5.31 -3.89
CA GLU A 27 0.13 -6.24 -5.00
C GLU A 27 -1.34 -6.37 -5.42
N TRP A 28 -2.30 -6.21 -4.53
CA TRP A 28 -3.75 -6.26 -4.80
C TRP A 28 -4.18 -7.37 -5.75
N PRO A 29 -4.09 -8.67 -5.41
CA PRO A 29 -4.37 -9.79 -6.33
C PRO A 29 -5.74 -9.70 -7.02
N GLN A 30 -6.78 -9.28 -6.30
CA GLN A 30 -8.13 -9.11 -6.85
C GLN A 30 -8.20 -7.98 -7.89
N LYS A 31 -7.47 -6.89 -7.68
CA LYS A 31 -7.40 -5.79 -8.66
C LYS A 31 -6.63 -6.22 -9.91
N VAL A 32 -5.56 -7.01 -9.75
CA VAL A 32 -4.82 -7.59 -10.88
C VAL A 32 -5.72 -8.49 -11.71
N LEU A 33 -6.52 -9.36 -11.08
CA LEU A 33 -7.47 -10.23 -11.76
C LEU A 33 -8.55 -9.43 -12.52
N ALA A 34 -9.13 -8.42 -11.87
CA ALA A 34 -10.11 -7.55 -12.51
C ALA A 34 -9.53 -6.79 -13.70
N LEU A 35 -8.28 -6.29 -13.58
CA LEU A 35 -7.56 -5.65 -14.68
C LEU A 35 -7.25 -6.63 -15.82
N ALA A 36 -6.84 -7.87 -15.52
CA ALA A 36 -6.59 -8.90 -16.52
C ALA A 36 -7.86 -9.19 -17.33
N ASN A 37 -8.98 -9.43 -16.67
CA ASN A 37 -10.28 -9.64 -17.34
C ASN A 37 -10.69 -8.43 -18.21
N SER A 38 -10.41 -7.21 -17.77
CA SER A 38 -10.67 -6.01 -18.56
C SER A 38 -9.75 -5.92 -19.78
N ILE A 39 -8.47 -6.23 -19.62
CA ILE A 39 -7.47 -6.21 -20.70
C ILE A 39 -7.76 -7.29 -21.75
N GLU A 40 -8.22 -8.46 -21.35
CA GLU A 40 -8.63 -9.51 -22.28
C GLU A 40 -9.82 -9.09 -23.16
N ARG A 41 -10.76 -8.33 -22.59
CA ARG A 41 -11.98 -7.90 -23.29
C ARG A 41 -11.78 -6.67 -24.17
N PHE A 42 -11.02 -5.69 -23.70
CA PHE A 42 -10.95 -4.35 -24.28
C PHE A 42 -9.54 -3.92 -24.69
N GLY A 43 -8.53 -4.76 -24.46
CA GLY A 43 -7.14 -4.37 -24.58
C GLY A 43 -6.70 -3.41 -23.45
N GLN A 44 -5.48 -2.93 -23.54
CA GLN A 44 -4.97 -1.91 -22.62
C GLN A 44 -5.51 -0.52 -23.02
N ILE A 45 -6.39 0.06 -22.20
CA ILE A 45 -7.01 1.36 -22.48
C ILE A 45 -6.09 2.51 -22.05
N LEU A 46 -5.47 2.41 -20.87
CA LEU A 46 -4.59 3.45 -20.32
C LEU A 46 -3.13 3.00 -20.37
N PRO A 47 -2.20 3.82 -20.89
CA PRO A 47 -0.79 3.51 -20.89
C PRO A 47 -0.23 3.45 -19.45
N VAL A 48 0.82 2.68 -19.24
CA VAL A 48 1.67 2.81 -18.05
C VAL A 48 2.55 4.04 -18.19
N ILE A 49 3.09 4.56 -17.11
CA ILE A 49 4.02 5.70 -17.14
C ILE A 49 5.42 5.17 -16.93
N VAL A 50 6.31 5.48 -17.85
CA VAL A 50 7.71 5.09 -17.79
C VAL A 50 8.63 6.28 -17.98
N LEU A 51 9.80 6.23 -17.38
CA LEU A 51 10.88 7.16 -17.62
C LEU A 51 11.97 6.49 -18.46
N ARG A 52 12.51 7.19 -19.45
CA ARG A 52 13.61 6.66 -20.27
C ARG A 52 14.87 6.49 -19.42
N ASP A 53 15.48 5.29 -19.47
CA ASP A 53 16.69 4.92 -18.71
C ASP A 53 17.72 4.29 -19.66
N GLY A 54 18.08 5.00 -20.73
CA GLY A 54 18.95 4.54 -21.79
C GLY A 54 18.24 4.34 -23.12
N ALA A 55 18.92 3.69 -24.09
CA ALA A 55 18.43 3.57 -25.46
C ALA A 55 17.16 2.68 -25.57
N ASN A 56 17.16 1.54 -24.86
CA ASN A 56 16.09 0.53 -24.92
C ASN A 56 15.67 0.03 -23.54
N SER A 57 15.77 0.86 -22.51
CA SER A 57 15.35 0.51 -21.17
C SER A 57 14.55 1.64 -20.54
N PHE A 58 13.62 1.27 -19.66
CA PHE A 58 12.67 2.20 -19.08
C PHE A 58 12.43 1.87 -17.60
N VAL A 59 12.38 2.88 -16.74
CA VAL A 59 11.95 2.73 -15.34
C VAL A 59 10.44 2.88 -15.27
N LEU A 60 9.75 1.88 -14.76
CA LEU A 60 8.30 1.95 -14.51
C LEU A 60 8.02 2.91 -13.34
N ILE A 61 7.32 3.99 -13.62
CA ILE A 61 6.92 5.01 -12.63
C ILE A 61 5.51 4.73 -12.10
N ASP A 62 4.54 4.45 -13.00
CA ASP A 62 3.17 4.05 -12.62
C ASP A 62 2.59 2.98 -13.54
N GLY A 63 1.66 2.19 -12.99
CA GLY A 63 0.99 1.12 -13.72
C GLY A 63 1.43 -0.29 -13.35
N TYR A 64 2.04 -0.51 -12.20
CA TYR A 64 2.51 -1.82 -11.72
C TYR A 64 1.44 -2.91 -11.78
N LEU A 65 0.18 -2.61 -11.40
CA LEU A 65 -0.91 -3.58 -11.49
C LEU A 65 -1.28 -3.90 -12.94
N ARG A 66 -1.16 -2.93 -13.86
CA ARG A 66 -1.39 -3.15 -15.31
C ARG A 66 -0.33 -4.07 -15.90
N VAL A 67 0.95 -3.85 -15.56
CA VAL A 67 2.04 -4.75 -15.99
C VAL A 67 1.83 -6.17 -15.46
N LYS A 68 1.44 -6.32 -14.18
CA LYS A 68 1.10 -7.65 -13.61
C LYS A 68 -0.09 -8.28 -14.32
N ALA A 69 -1.11 -7.51 -14.65
CA ALA A 69 -2.29 -7.99 -15.38
C ALA A 69 -1.94 -8.42 -16.81
N LEU A 70 -1.14 -7.64 -17.56
CA LEU A 70 -0.66 -7.99 -18.88
C LEU A 70 0.15 -9.28 -18.88
N LYS A 71 1.10 -9.42 -17.96
CA LYS A 71 1.87 -10.67 -17.78
C LYS A 71 0.94 -11.88 -17.51
N ARG A 72 -0.12 -11.69 -16.73
CA ARG A 72 -1.12 -12.74 -16.47
C ARG A 72 -1.90 -13.12 -17.74
N CYS A 73 -2.13 -12.16 -18.63
CA CYS A 73 -2.73 -12.39 -19.96
C CYS A 73 -1.71 -12.88 -21.01
N LEU A 74 -0.50 -13.28 -20.59
CA LEU A 74 0.59 -13.74 -21.48
C LEU A 74 0.94 -12.71 -22.57
N ARG A 75 0.88 -11.40 -22.24
CA ARG A 75 1.31 -10.32 -23.12
C ARG A 75 2.77 -9.98 -22.83
N ASP A 76 3.55 -9.82 -23.89
CA ASP A 76 4.98 -9.46 -23.81
C ASP A 76 5.20 -7.96 -23.99
N THR A 77 4.17 -7.23 -24.43
CA THR A 77 4.23 -5.80 -24.70
C THR A 77 3.27 -5.00 -23.80
N VAL A 78 3.53 -3.71 -23.67
CA VAL A 78 2.72 -2.77 -22.89
C VAL A 78 2.69 -1.41 -23.59
N MET A 79 1.51 -0.79 -23.68
CA MET A 79 1.41 0.63 -24.04
C MET A 79 1.94 1.50 -22.92
N ALA A 80 2.93 2.34 -23.23
CA ALA A 80 3.61 3.20 -22.26
C ALA A 80 3.62 4.65 -22.72
N GLU A 81 3.32 5.57 -21.79
CA GLU A 81 3.59 6.99 -21.91
C GLU A 81 5.03 7.24 -21.44
N ILE A 82 5.89 7.63 -22.37
CA ILE A 82 7.31 7.82 -22.11
C ILE A 82 7.54 9.26 -21.63
N TRP A 83 8.12 9.39 -20.45
CA TRP A 83 8.53 10.65 -19.87
C TRP A 83 10.04 10.83 -19.99
N GLU A 84 10.47 12.07 -20.08
CA GLU A 84 11.87 12.48 -20.03
C GLU A 84 12.11 13.26 -18.74
N GLY A 85 13.34 13.21 -18.21
CA GLY A 85 13.74 13.97 -17.03
C GLY A 85 14.25 13.09 -15.90
N LYS A 86 14.10 13.57 -14.67
CA LYS A 86 14.62 12.89 -13.48
C LYS A 86 13.55 12.04 -12.80
N GLU A 87 13.98 10.93 -12.19
CA GLU A 87 13.07 10.01 -11.51
C GLU A 87 12.35 10.67 -10.33
N GLU A 88 13.05 11.48 -9.53
CA GLU A 88 12.42 12.17 -8.40
C GLU A 88 11.32 13.15 -8.84
N GLU A 89 11.49 13.81 -10.00
CA GLU A 89 10.48 14.70 -10.56
C GLU A 89 9.26 13.91 -11.03
N ALA A 90 9.48 12.78 -11.70
CA ALA A 90 8.41 11.89 -12.13
C ALA A 90 7.62 11.30 -10.94
N LEU A 91 8.31 10.86 -9.87
CA LEU A 91 7.66 10.36 -8.65
C LEU A 91 6.84 11.44 -7.95
N VAL A 92 7.35 12.67 -7.89
CA VAL A 92 6.60 13.81 -7.35
C VAL A 92 5.37 14.10 -8.19
N GLU A 93 5.50 14.09 -9.51
CA GLU A 93 4.39 14.39 -10.42
C GLU A 93 3.26 13.37 -10.28
N ILE A 94 3.56 12.06 -10.19
CA ILE A 94 2.51 11.05 -9.97
C ILE A 94 1.85 11.18 -8.61
N LEU A 95 2.57 11.61 -7.56
CA LEU A 95 1.99 11.91 -6.25
C LEU A 95 1.09 13.16 -6.29
N ALA A 96 1.50 14.20 -7.02
CA ALA A 96 0.72 15.43 -7.17
C ALA A 96 -0.57 15.22 -7.97
N ARG A 97 -0.59 14.26 -8.91
CA ARG A 97 -1.79 13.84 -9.67
C ARG A 97 -2.84 13.10 -8.83
N ALA A 98 -2.74 13.14 -7.50
CA ALA A 98 -3.63 12.42 -6.57
C ALA A 98 -5.13 12.70 -6.77
N ASN A 99 -5.51 13.77 -7.46
CA ASN A 99 -6.91 14.07 -7.81
C ASN A 99 -7.49 13.10 -8.85
N SER A 100 -6.64 12.41 -9.63
CA SER A 100 -7.05 11.44 -10.66
C SER A 100 -6.93 9.98 -10.23
N ARG A 101 -6.21 9.70 -9.12
CA ARG A 101 -6.00 8.36 -8.56
C ARG A 101 -6.14 8.38 -7.05
N LYS A 102 -6.96 7.50 -6.51
CA LYS A 102 -7.01 7.27 -5.06
C LYS A 102 -5.83 6.38 -4.66
N TRP A 103 -4.77 7.01 -4.16
CA TRP A 103 -3.63 6.32 -3.58
C TRP A 103 -4.02 5.53 -2.32
N ASP A 104 -3.41 4.37 -2.14
CA ASP A 104 -3.36 3.76 -0.83
C ASP A 104 -2.42 4.56 0.08
N LEU A 105 -2.79 4.71 1.34
CA LEU A 105 -2.07 5.53 2.30
C LEU A 105 -0.63 5.06 2.51
N LEU A 106 -0.39 3.74 2.47
CA LEU A 106 0.94 3.18 2.64
C LEU A 106 1.78 3.22 1.35
N GLU A 107 1.16 3.11 0.16
CA GLU A 107 1.86 3.37 -1.11
C GLU A 107 2.34 4.83 -1.18
N GLU A 108 1.48 5.77 -0.75
CA GLU A 108 1.81 7.19 -0.63
C GLU A 108 3.00 7.41 0.32
N ALA A 109 2.92 6.82 1.52
CA ALA A 109 3.97 6.93 2.52
C ALA A 109 5.29 6.28 2.06
N ALA A 110 5.24 5.15 1.35
CA ALA A 110 6.41 4.48 0.79
C ALA A 110 7.11 5.34 -0.27
N LEU A 111 6.35 5.98 -1.17
CA LEU A 111 6.93 6.90 -2.16
C LEU A 111 7.52 8.16 -1.54
N LEU A 112 6.85 8.72 -0.52
CA LEU A 112 7.40 9.86 0.23
C LEU A 112 8.70 9.50 0.93
N ARG A 113 8.79 8.27 1.46
CA ARG A 113 10.02 7.75 2.06
C ARG A 113 11.13 7.60 1.01
N GLU A 114 10.83 7.06 -0.16
CA GLU A 114 11.77 6.95 -1.27
C GLU A 114 12.35 8.33 -1.65
N LEU A 115 11.49 9.34 -1.81
CA LEU A 115 11.91 10.71 -2.10
C LEU A 115 12.78 11.32 -0.99
N HIS A 116 12.49 10.98 0.26
CA HIS A 116 13.24 11.51 1.40
C HIS A 116 14.59 10.80 1.58
N ASP A 117 14.60 9.47 1.57
CA ASP A 117 15.77 8.66 1.94
C ASP A 117 16.74 8.47 0.76
N GLN A 118 16.24 8.20 -0.46
CA GLN A 118 17.09 7.93 -1.63
C GLN A 118 17.43 9.21 -2.41
N TYR A 119 16.47 10.13 -2.53
CA TYR A 119 16.70 11.39 -3.24
C TYR A 119 17.07 12.55 -2.32
N HIS A 120 17.19 12.30 -1.01
CA HIS A 120 17.60 13.28 0.00
C HIS A 120 16.80 14.58 0.01
N LEU A 121 15.52 14.50 -0.40
CA LEU A 121 14.64 15.65 -0.40
C LEU A 121 14.12 15.93 1.03
N SER A 122 14.19 17.19 1.46
CA SER A 122 13.59 17.55 2.75
C SER A 122 12.07 17.45 2.72
N GLN A 123 11.46 17.16 3.86
CA GLN A 123 9.99 17.06 4.00
C GLN A 123 9.27 18.34 3.52
N SER A 124 9.86 19.52 3.79
CA SER A 124 9.32 20.79 3.33
C SER A 124 9.40 20.93 1.81
N ARG A 125 10.49 20.46 1.20
CA ARG A 125 10.67 20.47 -0.25
C ARG A 125 9.66 19.54 -0.93
N ILE A 126 9.52 18.30 -0.44
CA ILE A 126 8.53 17.35 -0.95
C ILE A 126 7.12 17.94 -0.83
N ALA A 127 6.76 18.48 0.34
CA ALA A 127 5.45 19.08 0.59
C ALA A 127 5.14 20.21 -0.41
N SER A 128 6.09 21.10 -0.65
CA SER A 128 5.96 22.19 -1.64
C SER A 128 5.74 21.64 -3.05
N MET A 129 6.50 20.61 -3.46
CA MET A 129 6.41 20.03 -4.80
C MET A 129 5.08 19.30 -5.06
N VAL A 130 4.52 18.61 -4.04
CA VAL A 130 3.23 17.89 -4.15
C VAL A 130 2.01 18.77 -3.79
N GLY A 131 2.21 20.05 -3.46
CA GLY A 131 1.13 20.96 -3.09
C GLY A 131 0.44 20.61 -1.77
N ARG A 132 1.19 20.11 -0.78
CA ARG A 132 0.70 19.70 0.55
C ARG A 132 1.42 20.44 1.67
N LYS A 133 0.89 20.35 2.91
CA LYS A 133 1.59 20.87 4.11
C LYS A 133 2.71 19.91 4.53
N GLN A 134 3.81 20.46 5.08
CA GLN A 134 4.91 19.65 5.61
C GLN A 134 4.44 18.65 6.68
N SER A 135 3.47 19.03 7.53
CA SER A 135 2.88 18.13 8.53
C SER A 135 2.19 16.90 7.92
N TRP A 136 1.66 17.00 6.70
CA TRP A 136 1.10 15.86 5.97
C TRP A 136 2.21 14.86 5.59
N VAL A 137 3.34 15.33 5.06
CA VAL A 137 4.51 14.50 4.73
C VAL A 137 5.06 13.84 5.99
N SER A 138 5.29 14.62 7.05
CA SER A 138 5.76 14.11 8.35
C SER A 138 4.87 13.02 8.94
N GLY A 139 3.55 13.23 8.88
CA GLY A 139 2.58 12.23 9.37
C GLY A 139 2.61 10.92 8.58
N ARG A 140 2.83 10.97 7.26
CA ARG A 140 2.97 9.77 6.40
C ARG A 140 4.26 9.01 6.70
N LEU A 141 5.39 9.73 6.81
CA LEU A 141 6.68 9.13 7.13
C LEU A 141 6.67 8.50 8.53
N ALA A 142 6.11 9.19 9.54
CA ALA A 142 5.97 8.67 10.90
C ALA A 142 5.09 7.41 10.96
N LEU A 143 4.02 7.35 10.16
CA LEU A 143 3.18 6.17 10.06
C LEU A 143 3.96 4.99 9.47
N TYR A 144 4.67 5.20 8.38
CA TYR A 144 5.46 4.16 7.71
C TYR A 144 6.56 3.62 8.64
N SER A 145 7.28 4.51 9.33
CA SER A 145 8.36 4.15 10.26
C SER A 145 7.87 3.44 11.54
N ALA A 146 6.57 3.55 11.86
CA ALA A 146 5.99 2.82 12.99
C ALA A 146 5.70 1.34 12.69
N LEU A 147 5.84 0.91 11.43
CA LEU A 147 5.57 -0.45 10.99
C LEU A 147 6.89 -1.20 10.77
N SER A 148 6.98 -2.44 11.24
CA SER A 148 8.15 -3.30 10.99
C SER A 148 8.21 -3.72 9.51
N GLU A 149 9.40 -4.08 9.04
CA GLU A 149 9.58 -4.51 7.64
C GLU A 149 8.75 -5.77 7.31
N ASP A 150 8.66 -6.72 8.25
CA ASP A 150 7.83 -7.93 8.09
C ASP A 150 6.34 -7.59 7.91
N LEU A 151 5.87 -6.56 8.63
CA LEU A 151 4.49 -6.08 8.50
C LEU A 151 4.28 -5.36 7.16
N LEU A 152 5.23 -4.51 6.76
CA LEU A 152 5.18 -3.83 5.46
C LEU A 152 5.17 -4.85 4.31
N GLU A 153 5.95 -5.93 4.42
CA GLU A 153 5.95 -7.01 3.44
C GLU A 153 4.59 -7.75 3.40
N SER A 154 4.01 -8.05 4.57
CA SER A 154 2.67 -8.66 4.67
C SER A 154 1.58 -7.77 4.04
N ILE A 155 1.69 -6.45 4.17
CA ILE A 155 0.78 -5.49 3.54
C ILE A 155 1.02 -5.43 2.03
N ARG A 156 2.29 -5.40 1.58
CA ARG A 156 2.64 -5.41 0.15
C ARG A 156 2.06 -6.63 -0.56
N LYS A 157 2.12 -7.80 0.08
CA LYS A 157 1.52 -9.05 -0.43
C LYS A 157 0.00 -9.11 -0.31
N GLY A 158 -0.61 -8.14 0.34
CA GLY A 158 -2.07 -8.10 0.55
C GLY A 158 -2.59 -9.06 1.62
N ALA A 159 -1.70 -9.66 2.43
CA ALA A 159 -2.07 -10.52 3.55
C ALA A 159 -2.70 -9.73 4.71
N ILE A 160 -2.26 -8.48 4.91
CA ILE A 160 -2.83 -7.55 5.89
C ILE A 160 -3.31 -6.30 5.16
N SER A 161 -4.55 -5.89 5.43
CA SER A 161 -5.08 -4.66 4.81
C SER A 161 -4.40 -3.41 5.38
N THR A 162 -4.23 -2.38 4.53
CA THR A 162 -3.75 -1.06 4.95
C THR A 162 -4.58 -0.48 6.10
N TRP A 163 -5.89 -0.71 6.08
CA TRP A 163 -6.78 -0.27 7.14
C TRP A 163 -6.39 -0.90 8.49
N ALA A 164 -6.21 -2.23 8.53
CA ALA A 164 -5.78 -2.95 9.72
C ALA A 164 -4.42 -2.44 10.23
N ALA A 165 -3.46 -2.32 9.31
CA ALA A 165 -2.12 -1.84 9.62
C ALA A 165 -2.14 -0.44 10.25
N THR A 166 -2.90 0.50 9.68
CA THR A 166 -2.88 1.89 10.10
C THR A 166 -3.77 2.19 11.31
N ARG A 167 -4.91 1.51 11.44
CA ARG A 167 -5.91 1.78 12.47
C ARG A 167 -5.80 0.90 13.70
N VAL A 168 -5.19 -0.28 13.56
CA VAL A 168 -5.05 -1.25 14.66
C VAL A 168 -3.59 -1.48 14.99
N ILE A 169 -2.78 -1.94 14.02
CA ILE A 169 -1.43 -2.41 14.30
C ILE A 169 -0.48 -1.26 14.62
N ALA A 170 -0.49 -0.17 13.85
CA ALA A 170 0.39 0.98 14.11
C ALA A 170 0.18 1.64 15.49
N PRO A 171 -1.06 1.85 15.99
CA PRO A 171 -1.27 2.29 17.37
C PRO A 171 -0.74 1.32 18.41
N ILE A 172 -0.90 0.01 18.20
CA ILE A 172 -0.35 -1.02 19.10
C ILE A 172 1.18 -1.00 19.05
N ALA A 173 1.79 -0.90 17.86
CA ALA A 173 3.24 -0.88 17.68
C ALA A 173 3.93 0.30 18.40
N ARG A 174 3.28 1.47 18.41
CA ARG A 174 3.78 2.64 19.15
C ARG A 174 3.78 2.45 20.66
N ALA A 175 2.85 1.65 21.18
CA ALA A 175 2.72 1.40 22.61
C ALA A 175 3.51 0.16 23.06
N ILE A 176 3.37 -0.96 22.35
CA ILE A 176 3.99 -2.25 22.68
C ILE A 176 4.34 -2.96 21.35
N PRO A 177 5.58 -2.80 20.84
CA PRO A 177 6.00 -3.37 19.54
C PRO A 177 5.81 -4.89 19.44
N GLU A 178 6.07 -5.64 20.52
CA GLU A 178 5.93 -7.10 20.57
C GLU A 178 4.47 -7.54 20.34
N HIS A 179 3.50 -6.80 20.89
CA HIS A 179 2.09 -7.09 20.67
C HIS A 179 1.67 -6.86 19.20
N ALA A 180 2.22 -5.82 18.56
CA ALA A 180 1.97 -5.56 17.14
C ALA A 180 2.54 -6.68 16.26
N LYS A 181 3.76 -7.14 16.57
CA LYS A 181 4.40 -8.27 15.88
C LYS A 181 3.57 -9.54 16.00
N THR A 182 3.23 -9.94 17.21
CA THR A 182 2.42 -11.15 17.50
C THR A 182 1.05 -11.09 16.80
N LEU A 183 0.37 -9.94 16.86
CA LEU A 183 -0.91 -9.76 16.20
C LEU A 183 -0.77 -9.85 14.67
N SER A 184 0.26 -9.24 14.09
CA SER A 184 0.52 -9.28 12.64
C SER A 184 0.79 -10.69 12.14
N GLU A 185 1.58 -11.47 12.86
CA GLU A 185 1.86 -12.88 12.56
C GLU A 185 0.58 -13.74 12.55
N ASN A 186 -0.32 -13.51 13.51
CA ASN A 186 -1.60 -14.21 13.57
C ASN A 186 -2.53 -13.79 12.43
N LEU A 187 -2.65 -12.49 12.16
CA LEU A 187 -3.49 -11.96 11.08
C LEU A 187 -3.00 -12.34 9.67
N SER A 188 -1.69 -12.57 9.50
CA SER A 188 -1.12 -13.05 8.22
C SER A 188 -1.49 -14.51 7.94
N LYS A 189 -1.67 -15.32 8.99
CA LYS A 189 -2.09 -16.73 8.87
C LYS A 189 -3.60 -16.86 8.66
N GLU A 190 -4.35 -16.07 9.40
CA GLU A 190 -5.81 -16.08 9.39
C GLU A 190 -6.31 -14.63 9.49
N PRO A 191 -6.74 -14.02 8.37
CA PRO A 191 -7.17 -12.62 8.34
C PRO A 191 -8.54 -12.45 9.02
N LEU A 192 -8.65 -11.38 9.82
CA LEU A 192 -9.90 -10.93 10.41
C LEU A 192 -10.61 -9.90 9.52
N SER A 193 -11.92 -9.90 9.55
CA SER A 193 -12.72 -8.85 8.92
C SER A 193 -12.50 -7.49 9.61
N THR A 194 -12.82 -6.39 8.91
CA THR A 194 -12.73 -5.05 9.47
C THR A 194 -13.56 -4.88 10.74
N ARG A 195 -14.75 -5.51 10.82
CA ARG A 195 -15.61 -5.47 12.02
C ARG A 195 -14.96 -6.16 13.20
N GLU A 196 -14.42 -7.34 12.99
CA GLU A 196 -13.72 -8.11 14.02
C GLU A 196 -12.47 -7.37 14.52
N LEU A 197 -11.72 -6.74 13.63
CA LEU A 197 -10.56 -5.93 14.00
C LEU A 197 -10.94 -4.69 14.82
N ILE A 198 -12.04 -4.01 14.50
CA ILE A 198 -12.57 -2.90 15.31
C ILE A 198 -12.93 -3.39 16.70
N LEU A 199 -13.65 -4.48 16.79
CA LEU A 199 -14.08 -5.08 18.06
C LEU A 199 -12.88 -5.51 18.91
N LEU A 200 -11.94 -6.23 18.31
CA LEU A 200 -10.69 -6.66 18.96
C LEU A 200 -9.92 -5.44 19.50
N PHE A 201 -9.71 -4.42 18.68
CA PHE A 201 -8.95 -3.24 19.08
C PHE A 201 -9.63 -2.45 20.18
N HIS A 202 -10.96 -2.31 20.15
CA HIS A 202 -11.72 -1.69 21.23
C HIS A 202 -11.53 -2.41 22.58
N HIS A 203 -11.58 -3.76 22.58
CA HIS A 203 -11.30 -4.55 23.79
C HIS A 203 -9.85 -4.46 24.20
N TYR A 204 -8.90 -4.49 23.26
CA TYR A 204 -7.48 -4.33 23.54
C TYR A 204 -7.16 -2.99 24.25
N GLN A 205 -7.79 -1.90 23.80
CA GLN A 205 -7.58 -0.59 24.43
C GLN A 205 -7.99 -0.54 25.90
N LYS A 206 -9.11 -1.22 26.24
CA LYS A 206 -9.67 -1.26 27.60
C LYS A 206 -9.02 -2.32 28.51
N ALA A 207 -8.30 -3.27 27.92
CA ALA A 207 -7.73 -4.39 28.63
C ALA A 207 -6.49 -4.03 29.46
N ASN A 208 -6.27 -4.74 30.58
CA ASN A 208 -5.02 -4.71 31.29
C ASN A 208 -3.91 -5.47 30.54
N ARG A 209 -2.64 -5.35 30.99
CA ARG A 209 -1.47 -5.91 30.31
C ARG A 209 -1.63 -7.41 30.01
N LYS A 210 -2.03 -8.20 30.99
CA LYS A 210 -2.22 -9.66 30.84
C LYS A 210 -3.32 -10.03 29.86
N GLN A 211 -4.38 -9.25 29.84
CA GLN A 211 -5.48 -9.45 28.89
C GLN A 211 -5.07 -9.04 27.47
N ARG A 212 -4.33 -7.93 27.29
CA ARG A 212 -3.78 -7.51 25.99
C ARG A 212 -2.92 -8.59 25.36
N GLU A 213 -2.04 -9.20 26.16
CA GLU A 213 -1.19 -10.30 25.71
C GLU A 213 -2.03 -11.48 25.19
N LYS A 214 -3.09 -11.89 25.92
CA LYS A 214 -4.01 -12.94 25.49
C LYS A 214 -4.75 -12.59 24.19
N ILE A 215 -5.20 -11.34 24.05
CA ILE A 215 -5.92 -10.88 22.85
C ILE A 215 -5.02 -11.01 21.62
N VAL A 216 -3.76 -10.56 21.68
CA VAL A 216 -2.88 -10.59 20.51
C VAL A 216 -2.33 -11.98 20.21
N SER A 217 -2.15 -12.84 21.24
CA SER A 217 -1.65 -14.21 21.07
C SER A 217 -2.68 -15.16 20.46
N ALA A 218 -3.97 -14.94 20.72
CA ALA A 218 -5.06 -15.78 20.23
C ALA A 218 -6.29 -14.95 19.81
N PRO A 219 -6.18 -14.09 18.78
CA PRO A 219 -7.22 -13.13 18.42
C PRO A 219 -8.55 -13.81 18.03
N PHE A 220 -8.50 -14.92 17.32
CA PHE A 220 -9.67 -15.69 16.89
C PHE A 220 -10.42 -16.32 18.06
N LEU A 221 -9.68 -16.97 18.98
CA LEU A 221 -10.28 -17.57 20.18
C LEU A 221 -10.90 -16.50 21.08
N PHE A 222 -10.26 -15.33 21.17
CA PHE A 222 -10.81 -14.20 21.91
C PHE A 222 -12.14 -13.73 21.33
N LEU A 223 -12.22 -13.53 20.02
CA LEU A 223 -13.46 -13.10 19.34
C LEU A 223 -14.56 -14.16 19.43
N LYS A 224 -14.21 -15.43 19.24
CA LYS A 224 -15.16 -16.56 19.40
C LYS A 224 -15.77 -16.61 20.81
N ALA A 225 -14.92 -16.42 21.83
CA ALA A 225 -15.37 -16.40 23.22
C ALA A 225 -16.24 -15.15 23.53
N LEU A 226 -15.98 -14.03 22.85
CA LEU A 226 -16.77 -12.81 22.98
C LEU A 226 -18.17 -12.99 22.40
N HIS A 227 -18.27 -13.48 21.16
CA HIS A 227 -19.57 -13.75 20.51
C HIS A 227 -20.42 -14.76 21.30
N ALA A 228 -19.80 -15.86 21.80
CA ALA A 228 -20.51 -16.83 22.63
C ALA A 228 -21.08 -16.23 23.94
N ARG A 229 -20.39 -15.22 24.49
CA ARG A 229 -20.90 -14.50 25.68
C ARG A 229 -22.08 -13.57 25.35
N GLU A 230 -22.02 -12.89 24.20
CA GLU A 230 -23.09 -12.02 23.73
C GLU A 230 -24.35 -12.84 23.47
N GLU A 231 -24.25 -13.96 22.74
CA GLU A 231 -25.35 -14.90 22.50
C GLU A 231 -25.96 -15.45 23.80
N ALA A 232 -25.11 -15.83 24.77
CA ALA A 232 -25.56 -16.35 26.06
C ALA A 232 -26.25 -15.27 26.93
N THR A 233 -25.91 -13.98 26.71
CA THR A 233 -26.53 -12.86 27.40
C THR A 233 -27.89 -12.52 26.79
N GLU A 234 -27.99 -12.54 25.46
CA GLU A 234 -29.24 -12.34 24.74
C GLU A 234 -30.26 -13.46 25.04
N ALA A 235 -29.81 -14.72 25.09
CA ALA A 235 -30.66 -15.88 25.43
C ALA A 235 -31.19 -15.86 26.88
N LYS A 236 -30.55 -15.10 27.79
CA LYS A 236 -31.03 -14.93 29.17
C LYS A 236 -31.95 -13.73 29.35
N ALA A 237 -32.01 -12.84 28.36
CA ALA A 237 -32.86 -11.62 28.39
C ALA A 237 -34.20 -11.82 27.69
N LEU A 238 -34.41 -12.94 27.03
CA LEU A 238 -35.65 -13.45 26.45
C LEU A 238 -36.35 -14.42 27.40
#